data_27b2a8031884e79a182116c543aa5b94
#
_entry.id   27b2a8031884e79a182116c543aa5b94
#
_cell.length_a   1.000
_cell.length_b   1.000
_cell.length_c   1.000
_cell.angle_alpha   90.00
_cell.angle_beta   90.00
_cell.angle_gamma   90.00
#
_symmetry.space_group_name_H-M   'P 1'
#
loop_
_entity.id
_entity.type
_entity.pdbx_description
1 polymer ?
#
loop_
_entity_poly.entity_id
_entity_poly.type
_entity_poly.pdbx_seq_one_letter_code
_entity_poly.pdbx_strand_id
1 'polypeptide(L)'
;MRTGAAVAAVALGSAGTSTAWGYQPIVNYQLQCMGCHLADGSGESGRVPSIRRSLVRFSEMPEGREYVIRVPGVAQSPLSDEETATLLNWMARNLSDLALQSDFVDYSAAEIRRWRTQPLAQVSVVRARLMSAAATRGAQ
;
A
#
# COMPACT_ATOMS: atom_id res chain seq x y z
N MET A 1 -38.43 -61.42 -14.29
CA MET A 1 -37.13 -60.77 -14.45
C MET A 1 -37.38 -59.27 -14.62
N ARG A 2 -37.04 -58.47 -13.62
CA ARG A 2 -37.16 -56.98 -13.66
C ARG A 2 -35.75 -56.41 -13.60
N THR A 3 -35.32 -55.88 -14.71
CA THR A 3 -34.02 -55.18 -14.80
C THR A 3 -34.23 -53.72 -14.38
N GLY A 4 -33.66 -53.33 -13.23
CA GLY A 4 -33.60 -51.95 -12.76
C GLY A 4 -32.41 -51.25 -13.40
N ALA A 5 -32.67 -50.16 -14.12
CA ALA A 5 -31.63 -49.26 -14.63
C ALA A 5 -31.28 -48.21 -13.52
N ALA A 6 -30.03 -48.20 -13.08
CA ALA A 6 -29.51 -47.18 -12.17
C ALA A 6 -29.08 -45.97 -13.00
N VAL A 7 -29.70 -44.82 -12.75
CA VAL A 7 -29.29 -43.51 -13.32
C VAL A 7 -28.29 -42.87 -12.38
N ALA A 8 -27.05 -42.78 -12.83
CA ALA A 8 -25.98 -42.07 -12.13
C ALA A 8 -26.09 -40.55 -12.40
N ALA A 9 -26.44 -39.77 -11.39
CA ALA A 9 -26.44 -38.32 -11.48
C ALA A 9 -25.01 -37.79 -11.31
N VAL A 10 -24.41 -37.24 -12.36
CA VAL A 10 -23.13 -36.53 -12.34
C VAL A 10 -23.39 -35.09 -11.91
N ALA A 11 -23.03 -34.74 -10.69
CA ALA A 11 -23.04 -33.36 -10.20
C ALA A 11 -21.80 -32.63 -10.72
N LEU A 12 -21.96 -31.79 -11.74
CA LEU A 12 -20.92 -30.82 -12.15
C LEU A 12 -20.87 -29.68 -11.12
N GLY A 13 -19.93 -29.77 -10.20
CA GLY A 13 -19.59 -28.66 -9.32
C GLY A 13 -18.76 -27.62 -10.08
N SER A 14 -19.40 -26.55 -10.54
CA SER A 14 -18.70 -25.38 -11.08
C SER A 14 -18.08 -24.59 -9.92
N ALA A 15 -16.82 -24.85 -9.60
CA ALA A 15 -16.02 -23.97 -8.75
C ALA A 15 -15.68 -22.70 -9.54
N GLY A 16 -16.59 -21.72 -9.50
CA GLY A 16 -16.32 -20.38 -10.02
C GLY A 16 -15.26 -19.69 -9.18
N THR A 17 -14.02 -19.65 -9.66
CA THR A 17 -12.98 -18.77 -9.11
C THR A 17 -13.34 -17.34 -9.47
N SER A 18 -13.98 -16.62 -8.53
CA SER A 18 -14.16 -15.18 -8.62
C SER A 18 -12.78 -14.52 -8.49
N THR A 19 -12.16 -14.22 -9.64
CA THR A 19 -11.02 -13.29 -9.64
C THR A 19 -11.57 -11.92 -9.30
N ALA A 20 -11.33 -11.47 -8.07
CA ALA A 20 -11.58 -10.08 -7.69
C ALA A 20 -10.67 -9.20 -8.57
N TRP A 21 -11.26 -8.48 -9.50
CA TRP A 21 -10.56 -7.52 -10.36
C TRP A 21 -10.26 -6.27 -9.52
N GLY A 22 -9.10 -6.25 -8.87
CA GLY A 22 -8.58 -5.02 -8.26
C GLY A 22 -8.23 -4.00 -9.34
N TYR A 23 -8.41 -2.70 -9.05
CA TYR A 23 -7.94 -1.65 -9.96
C TYR A 23 -6.42 -1.67 -10.10
N GLN A 24 -5.92 -1.22 -11.25
CA GLN A 24 -4.49 -0.97 -11.42
C GLN A 24 -3.99 0.03 -10.35
N PRO A 25 -2.75 -0.09 -9.86
CA PRO A 25 -2.25 0.77 -8.78
C PRO A 25 -2.36 2.27 -9.07
N ILE A 26 -2.17 2.68 -10.33
CA ILE A 26 -2.36 4.08 -10.74
C ILE A 26 -3.80 4.55 -10.55
N VAL A 27 -4.79 3.69 -10.81
CA VAL A 27 -6.21 4.04 -10.60
C VAL A 27 -6.50 4.15 -9.10
N ASN A 28 -5.98 3.23 -8.30
CA ASN A 28 -6.08 3.31 -6.83
C ASN A 28 -5.42 4.59 -6.30
N TYR A 29 -4.27 4.99 -6.84
CA TYR A 29 -3.64 6.26 -6.51
C TYR A 29 -4.56 7.45 -6.83
N GLN A 30 -5.14 7.48 -8.01
CA GLN A 30 -6.07 8.55 -8.43
C GLN A 30 -7.29 8.64 -7.52
N LEU A 31 -7.87 7.52 -7.16
CA LEU A 31 -9.10 7.48 -6.36
C LEU A 31 -8.86 7.75 -4.87
N GLN A 32 -7.74 7.32 -4.30
CA GLN A 32 -7.51 7.33 -2.86
C GLN A 32 -6.49 8.37 -2.39
N CYS A 33 -5.61 8.86 -3.26
CA CYS A 33 -4.48 9.72 -2.88
C CYS A 33 -4.54 11.11 -3.53
N MET A 34 -5.05 11.23 -4.76
CA MET A 34 -5.05 12.51 -5.51
C MET A 34 -6.02 13.56 -4.97
N GLY A 35 -6.85 13.25 -3.98
CA GLY A 35 -7.60 14.24 -3.23
C GLY A 35 -6.73 15.18 -2.38
N CYS A 36 -5.51 14.73 -2.03
CA CYS A 36 -4.56 15.49 -1.23
C CYS A 36 -3.19 15.64 -1.93
N HIS A 37 -2.73 14.62 -2.65
CA HIS A 37 -1.47 14.63 -3.40
C HIS A 37 -1.74 14.90 -4.89
N LEU A 38 -0.75 15.50 -5.58
CA LEU A 38 -0.85 15.73 -7.02
C LEU A 38 -0.52 14.45 -7.82
N ALA A 39 -0.81 14.47 -9.11
CA ALA A 39 -0.63 13.30 -9.98
C ALA A 39 0.82 12.77 -10.02
N ASP A 40 1.79 13.62 -9.76
CA ASP A 40 3.22 13.30 -9.72
C ASP A 40 3.72 12.90 -8.32
N GLY A 41 2.84 12.78 -7.32
CA GLY A 41 3.22 12.48 -5.93
C GLY A 41 3.70 13.69 -5.14
N SER A 42 3.72 14.89 -5.71
CA SER A 42 3.97 16.11 -4.94
C SER A 42 2.77 16.41 -4.04
N GLY A 43 2.98 17.31 -3.08
CA GLY A 43 1.95 17.78 -2.17
C GLY A 43 1.74 19.27 -2.30
N GLU A 44 1.09 19.84 -1.31
CA GLU A 44 0.90 21.29 -1.17
C GLU A 44 1.75 21.82 -0.01
N SER A 45 2.62 22.78 -0.30
CA SER A 45 3.54 23.34 0.70
C SER A 45 2.77 23.82 1.94
N GLY A 46 3.23 23.41 3.11
CA GLY A 46 2.63 23.74 4.41
C GLY A 46 1.37 22.95 4.79
N ARG A 47 0.75 22.21 3.86
CA ARG A 47 -0.47 21.45 4.09
C ARG A 47 -0.32 19.95 3.85
N VAL A 48 0.14 19.57 2.68
CA VAL A 48 0.27 18.16 2.27
C VAL A 48 1.73 17.88 1.92
N PRO A 49 2.42 17.01 2.68
CA PRO A 49 3.81 16.68 2.39
C PRO A 49 3.95 15.94 1.06
N SER A 50 4.98 16.27 0.28
CA SER A 50 5.34 15.47 -0.89
C SER A 50 5.74 14.05 -0.49
N ILE A 51 5.23 13.06 -1.23
CA ILE A 51 5.63 11.65 -1.09
C ILE A 51 6.86 11.30 -1.92
N ARG A 52 7.20 12.11 -2.91
CA ARG A 52 8.26 11.85 -3.91
C ARG A 52 9.61 11.46 -3.28
N ARG A 53 10.03 12.18 -2.24
CA ARG A 53 11.30 11.90 -1.55
C ARG A 53 11.12 11.19 -0.22
N SER A 54 9.95 11.33 0.39
CA SER A 54 9.74 10.82 1.75
C SER A 54 9.33 9.34 1.76
N LEU A 55 8.59 8.85 0.78
CA LEU A 55 8.12 7.47 0.77
C LEU A 55 9.29 6.48 0.78
N VAL A 56 10.19 6.55 -0.21
CA VAL A 56 11.35 5.65 -0.30
C VAL A 56 12.24 5.80 0.93
N ARG A 57 12.59 7.04 1.29
CA ARG A 57 13.44 7.31 2.45
C ARG A 57 12.89 6.75 3.77
N PHE A 58 11.58 6.83 3.98
CA PHE A 58 10.95 6.24 5.15
C PHE A 58 10.88 4.71 5.05
N SER A 59 10.69 4.19 3.86
CA SER A 59 10.64 2.73 3.62
C SER A 59 11.97 2.01 3.93
N GLU A 60 13.08 2.74 3.97
CA GLU A 60 14.41 2.23 4.37
C GLU A 60 14.59 2.14 5.90
N MET A 61 13.62 2.58 6.68
CA MET A 61 13.66 2.57 8.14
C MET A 61 12.47 1.78 8.71
N PRO A 62 12.64 0.88 9.67
CA PRO A 62 11.53 0.12 10.26
C PRO A 62 10.40 1.03 10.76
N GLU A 63 10.72 2.09 11.53
CA GLU A 63 9.74 3.05 12.05
C GLU A 63 9.11 3.90 10.93
N GLY A 64 9.86 4.12 9.86
CA GLY A 64 9.37 4.85 8.69
C GLY A 64 8.37 4.02 7.89
N ARG A 65 8.59 2.72 7.73
CA ARG A 65 7.63 1.78 7.12
C ARG A 65 6.33 1.75 7.90
N GLU A 66 6.43 1.60 9.22
CA GLU A 66 5.28 1.66 10.12
C GLU A 66 4.52 2.98 9.95
N TYR A 67 5.23 4.12 9.95
CA TYR A 67 4.65 5.43 9.75
C TYR A 67 3.85 5.51 8.45
N VAL A 68 4.43 5.09 7.32
CA VAL A 68 3.77 5.13 5.99
C VAL A 68 2.44 4.38 6.01
N ILE A 69 2.39 3.22 6.65
CA ILE A 69 1.15 2.43 6.73
C ILE A 69 0.12 3.09 7.66
N ARG A 70 0.58 3.73 8.73
CA ARG A 70 -0.28 4.28 9.78
C ARG A 70 -0.77 5.71 9.54
N VAL A 71 -0.27 6.41 8.52
CA VAL A 71 -0.85 7.72 8.17
C VAL A 71 -2.33 7.54 7.81
N PRO A 72 -3.24 8.42 8.29
CA PRO A 72 -4.67 8.23 8.12
C PRO A 72 -5.12 7.95 6.68
N GLY A 73 -4.53 8.63 5.70
CA GLY A 73 -4.87 8.43 4.29
C GLY A 73 -4.57 7.01 3.77
N VAL A 74 -3.59 6.31 4.34
CA VAL A 74 -3.27 4.91 4.01
C VAL A 74 -4.06 3.96 4.90
N ALA A 75 -3.98 4.15 6.22
CA ALA A 75 -4.60 3.25 7.19
C ALA A 75 -6.11 3.13 7.02
N GLN A 76 -6.79 4.23 6.69
CA GLN A 76 -8.24 4.32 6.58
C GLN A 76 -8.75 4.19 5.13
N SER A 77 -7.87 3.94 4.16
CA SER A 77 -8.30 3.72 2.78
C SER A 77 -9.19 2.46 2.68
N PRO A 78 -10.18 2.43 1.77
CA PRO A 78 -11.05 1.26 1.58
C PRO A 78 -10.37 0.10 0.85
N LEU A 79 -9.10 0.25 0.46
CA LEU A 79 -8.34 -0.79 -0.24
C LEU A 79 -8.09 -1.99 0.66
N SER A 80 -8.06 -3.19 0.10
CA SER A 80 -7.60 -4.39 0.79
C SER A 80 -6.12 -4.25 1.22
N ASP A 81 -5.64 -5.13 2.08
CA ASP A 81 -4.23 -5.14 2.49
C ASP A 81 -3.31 -5.39 1.30
N GLU A 82 -3.71 -6.25 0.38
CA GLU A 82 -3.00 -6.59 -0.85
C GLU A 82 -2.94 -5.41 -1.82
N GLU A 83 -4.07 -4.73 -2.04
CA GLU A 83 -4.15 -3.55 -2.89
C GLU A 83 -3.33 -2.39 -2.31
N THR A 84 -3.37 -2.20 -0.99
CA THR A 84 -2.57 -1.19 -0.29
C THR A 84 -1.08 -1.45 -0.45
N ALA A 85 -0.62 -2.69 -0.24
CA ALA A 85 0.77 -3.08 -0.44
C ALA A 85 1.21 -2.84 -1.90
N THR A 86 0.39 -3.29 -2.86
CA THR A 86 0.66 -3.10 -4.30
C THR A 86 0.74 -1.61 -4.66
N LEU A 87 -0.17 -0.79 -4.10
CA LEU A 87 -0.17 0.66 -4.32
C LEU A 87 1.09 1.33 -3.76
N LEU A 88 1.48 1.04 -2.52
CA LEU A 88 2.68 1.62 -1.91
C LEU A 88 3.95 1.24 -2.68
N ASN A 89 4.05 -0.01 -3.13
CA ASN A 89 5.17 -0.48 -3.94
C ASN A 89 5.21 0.20 -5.32
N TRP A 90 4.06 0.37 -5.95
CA TRP A 90 3.95 1.12 -7.21
C TRP A 90 4.35 2.60 -7.02
N MET A 91 3.87 3.25 -5.96
CA MET A 91 4.22 4.64 -5.65
C MET A 91 5.73 4.82 -5.43
N ALA A 92 6.38 3.89 -4.70
CA ALA A 92 7.82 3.93 -4.48
C ALA A 92 8.60 3.86 -5.80
N ARG A 93 8.13 3.08 -6.78
CA ARG A 93 8.78 2.89 -8.08
C ARG A 93 8.49 3.99 -9.11
N ASN A 94 7.29 4.57 -9.05
CA ASN A 94 6.81 5.43 -10.14
C ASN A 94 6.68 6.90 -9.76
N LEU A 95 6.58 7.23 -8.46
CA LEU A 95 6.41 8.60 -7.99
C LEU A 95 7.62 9.13 -7.20
N SER A 96 8.65 8.31 -6.98
CA SER A 96 9.82 8.73 -6.22
C SER A 96 10.83 9.47 -7.08
N ASP A 97 11.41 10.54 -6.52
CA ASP A 97 12.60 11.20 -7.04
C ASP A 97 13.90 10.45 -6.69
N LEU A 98 13.80 9.49 -5.76
CA LEU A 98 14.92 8.69 -5.30
C LEU A 98 14.92 7.33 -6.00
N ALA A 99 16.08 6.92 -6.48
CA ALA A 99 16.25 5.55 -6.96
C ALA A 99 16.05 4.57 -5.80
N LEU A 100 15.36 3.47 -6.07
CA LEU A 100 15.26 2.39 -5.11
C LEU A 100 16.63 1.73 -4.96
N GLN A 101 17.03 1.47 -3.72
CA GLN A 101 18.21 0.67 -3.45
C GLN A 101 17.96 -0.78 -3.87
N SER A 102 19.04 -1.51 -4.18
CA SER A 102 18.95 -2.92 -4.62
C SER A 102 18.35 -3.85 -3.56
N ASP A 103 18.40 -3.45 -2.31
CA ASP A 103 17.85 -4.14 -1.14
C ASP A 103 16.48 -3.61 -0.68
N PHE A 104 15.83 -2.77 -1.48
CA PHE A 104 14.49 -2.28 -1.17
C PHE A 104 13.52 -3.45 -1.00
N VAL A 105 12.96 -3.55 0.20
CA VAL A 105 11.98 -4.58 0.54
C VAL A 105 10.58 -4.07 0.24
N ASP A 106 9.84 -4.80 -0.59
CA ASP A 106 8.44 -4.48 -0.89
C ASP A 106 7.55 -4.54 0.36
N TYR A 107 6.55 -3.68 0.41
CA TYR A 107 5.46 -3.80 1.37
C TYR A 107 4.67 -5.08 1.09
N SER A 108 4.33 -5.81 2.13
CA SER A 108 3.50 -7.00 2.06
C SER A 108 2.13 -6.77 2.67
N ALA A 109 1.12 -7.53 2.23
CA ALA A 109 -0.22 -7.49 2.82
C ALA A 109 -0.21 -7.80 4.33
N ALA A 110 0.67 -8.70 4.77
CA ALA A 110 0.81 -9.03 6.19
C ALA A 110 1.33 -7.84 7.01
N GLU A 111 2.28 -7.05 6.45
CA GLU A 111 2.78 -5.83 7.07
C GLU A 111 1.70 -4.74 7.13
N ILE A 112 0.93 -4.56 6.05
CA ILE A 112 -0.20 -3.62 6.02
C ILE A 112 -1.21 -3.99 7.10
N ARG A 113 -1.67 -5.25 7.14
CA ARG A 113 -2.64 -5.76 8.13
C ARG A 113 -2.19 -5.51 9.56
N ARG A 114 -0.91 -5.69 9.84
CA ARG A 114 -0.34 -5.50 11.17
C ARG A 114 -0.50 -4.07 11.68
N TRP A 115 -0.31 -3.07 10.83
CA TRP A 115 -0.17 -1.69 11.27
C TRP A 115 -1.35 -0.78 10.95
N ARG A 116 -2.13 -1.04 9.89
CA ARG A 116 -3.22 -0.14 9.48
C ARG A 116 -4.34 0.02 10.51
N THR A 117 -4.50 -0.94 11.41
CA THR A 117 -5.53 -0.87 12.48
C THR A 117 -5.23 0.17 13.55
N GLN A 118 -4.06 0.81 13.50
CA GLN A 118 -3.60 1.77 14.49
C GLN A 118 -3.20 3.10 13.82
N PRO A 119 -4.15 3.87 13.27
CA PRO A 119 -3.86 5.15 12.63
C PRO A 119 -3.12 6.11 13.58
N LEU A 120 -2.20 6.90 13.03
CA LEU A 120 -1.45 7.90 13.82
C LEU A 120 -2.34 9.09 14.15
N ALA A 121 -2.35 9.49 15.43
CA ALA A 121 -3.00 10.72 15.88
C ALA A 121 -2.11 11.96 15.69
N GLN A 122 -0.78 11.80 15.82
CA GLN A 122 0.20 12.90 15.77
C GLN A 122 1.14 12.76 14.57
N VAL A 123 0.57 12.77 13.37
CA VAL A 123 1.27 12.52 12.10
C VAL A 123 2.47 13.47 11.91
N SER A 124 2.28 14.77 12.14
CA SER A 124 3.33 15.79 11.93
C SER A 124 4.51 15.62 12.87
N VAL A 125 4.28 15.27 14.13
CA VAL A 125 5.33 15.05 15.13
C VAL A 125 6.18 13.85 14.78
N VAL A 126 5.53 12.72 14.44
CA VAL A 126 6.25 11.50 14.03
C VAL A 126 7.02 11.75 12.74
N ARG A 127 6.41 12.45 11.78
CA ARG A 127 7.08 12.82 10.53
C ARG A 127 8.33 13.66 10.76
N ALA A 128 8.26 14.69 11.59
CA ALA A 128 9.41 15.56 11.88
C ALA A 128 10.59 14.75 12.43
N ARG A 129 10.32 13.83 13.37
CA ARG A 129 11.33 12.92 13.92
C ARG A 129 11.96 12.03 12.85
N LEU A 130 11.16 11.43 11.99
CA LEU A 130 11.65 10.59 10.90
C LEU A 130 12.48 11.37 9.88
N MET A 131 12.09 12.60 9.54
CA MET A 131 12.86 13.46 8.65
C MET A 131 14.24 13.79 9.24
N SER A 132 14.34 14.09 10.54
CA SER A 132 15.61 14.31 11.23
C SER A 132 16.48 13.05 11.22
N ALA A 133 15.92 11.88 11.53
CA ALA A 133 16.64 10.62 11.49
C ALA A 133 17.16 10.28 10.07
N ALA A 134 16.35 10.51 9.06
CA ALA A 134 16.73 10.28 7.67
C ALA A 134 17.85 11.24 7.20
N ALA A 135 17.85 12.49 7.66
CA ALA A 135 18.91 13.46 7.33
C ALA A 135 20.26 13.00 7.91
N THR A 136 20.28 12.49 9.13
CA THR A 136 21.50 11.97 9.78
C THR A 136 22.08 10.75 9.06
N ARG A 137 21.23 9.86 8.53
CA ARG A 137 21.67 8.68 7.75
C ARG A 137 22.26 9.05 6.39
N GLY A 138 21.72 10.07 5.73
CA GLY A 138 22.21 10.52 4.42
C GLY A 138 23.50 11.33 4.47
N ALA A 139 24.04 11.64 5.68
CA ALA A 139 25.28 12.35 5.91
C ALA A 139 26.46 11.42 6.24
N GLN A 140 26.24 10.11 6.31
CA GLN A 140 27.25 9.06 6.54
C GLN A 140 27.61 8.35 5.24
#